data_adc48d3fe9c7322595c49283a5a1ed06
#
_entry.id   adc48d3fe9c7322595c49283a5a1ed06
#
_cell.length_a   1.000
_cell.length_b   1.000
_cell.length_c   1.000
_cell.angle_alpha   90.00
_cell.angle_beta   90.00
_cell.angle_gamma   90.00
#
_symmetry.space_group_name_H-M   'P 1'
#
loop_
_entity.id
_entity.type
_entity.pdbx_description
1 polymer ?
#
loop_
_entity_poly.entity_id
_entity_poly.type
_entity_poly.pdbx_seq_one_letter_code
_entity_poly.pdbx_strand_id
1 'polypeptide(L)'
;MQASNVFNGLTMPVFSAFGWAGEENALKYALSQLQLFIEALYARLPNDMREEFPTFGLSAENQNVYLATGDTYDKEAYIAFNARPMSLEVQLGLVGQNLLSKGLAAVNKDPVAAHHVLTQLDPSWTLRVQQMAIDPEAGERAHHLDLFKDSVNNLTEEQAREIFERAAYLTEEDKWVTPVYLSLRLPSERVAAMSTAVLDIAAELVAALLPTLRLFTGRKPKKTRAARPKARAARPAEPTEETPAGEPTITGSIKAMADSFTYIADLKPLHVRRGFINLTPAHWPFFASSSRSETRDVTVVFGGRQDRHSSVWRLQPDDQARVVLGPQVHEWLEETFGNSEAIRVVARRLDNDEIRITLEAA
;
A
#
# COMPACT_ATOMS: atom_id res chain seq x y z
N MET A 1 -29.57 -4.03 -20.28
CA MET A 1 -29.12 -4.18 -18.89
C MET A 1 -28.13 -3.04 -18.63
N GLN A 2 -28.53 -2.02 -17.90
CA GLN A 2 -27.56 -1.01 -17.41
C GLN A 2 -26.71 -1.70 -16.36
N ALA A 3 -25.42 -1.85 -16.64
CA ALA A 3 -24.46 -2.28 -15.64
C ALA A 3 -24.53 -1.29 -14.47
N SER A 4 -24.78 -1.77 -13.27
CA SER A 4 -24.74 -0.93 -12.08
C SER A 4 -23.31 -0.36 -11.95
N ASN A 5 -23.19 0.96 -12.06
CA ASN A 5 -21.93 1.70 -11.87
C ASN A 5 -21.49 1.70 -10.39
N VAL A 6 -21.47 0.52 -9.77
CA VAL A 6 -21.04 0.35 -8.38
C VAL A 6 -19.66 -0.25 -8.37
N PHE A 7 -18.75 0.36 -7.62
CA PHE A 7 -17.41 -0.16 -7.42
C PHE A 7 -17.46 -1.48 -6.63
N ASN A 8 -16.87 -2.55 -7.17
CA ASN A 8 -16.85 -3.88 -6.59
C ASN A 8 -15.44 -4.39 -6.26
N GLY A 9 -14.44 -3.50 -6.36
CA GLY A 9 -13.02 -3.82 -6.13
C GLY A 9 -12.19 -3.74 -7.41
N LEU A 10 -10.87 -3.59 -7.23
CA LEU A 10 -9.90 -3.66 -8.31
C LEU A 10 -9.49 -5.11 -8.52
N THR A 11 -9.85 -5.69 -9.66
CA THR A 11 -9.57 -7.10 -9.98
C THR A 11 -8.24 -7.26 -10.75
N MET A 12 -7.70 -8.48 -10.82
CA MET A 12 -6.45 -8.75 -11.56
C MET A 12 -6.48 -8.30 -13.03
N PRO A 13 -7.59 -8.41 -13.79
CA PRO A 13 -7.68 -7.84 -15.13
C PRO A 13 -7.40 -6.34 -15.22
N VAL A 14 -7.76 -5.56 -14.17
CA VAL A 14 -7.44 -4.13 -14.12
C VAL A 14 -5.91 -3.93 -14.10
N PHE A 15 -5.19 -4.66 -13.28
CA PHE A 15 -3.73 -4.56 -13.18
C PHE A 15 -3.03 -5.08 -14.43
N SER A 16 -3.50 -6.21 -14.96
CA SER A 16 -2.91 -6.83 -16.16
C SER A 16 -3.01 -5.93 -17.39
N ALA A 17 -4.07 -5.14 -17.51
CA ALA A 17 -4.26 -4.22 -18.65
C ALA A 17 -3.12 -3.21 -18.82
N PHE A 18 -2.43 -2.84 -17.75
CA PHE A 18 -1.28 -1.92 -17.80
C PHE A 18 0.05 -2.58 -18.18
N GLY A 19 0.08 -3.90 -18.33
CA GLY A 19 1.28 -4.66 -18.70
C GLY A 19 1.31 -5.16 -20.14
N TRP A 20 0.18 -5.11 -20.83
CA TRP A 20 0.04 -5.65 -22.19
C TRP A 20 -0.03 -4.51 -23.19
N ALA A 21 1.02 -4.34 -24.00
CA ALA A 21 0.99 -3.41 -25.10
C ALA A 21 -0.01 -3.90 -26.15
N GLY A 22 -1.13 -3.18 -26.35
CA GLY A 22 -1.95 -3.34 -27.54
C GLY A 22 -3.42 -3.67 -27.35
N GLU A 23 -3.92 -3.93 -26.15
CA GLU A 23 -5.36 -4.12 -25.96
C GLU A 23 -6.07 -2.85 -25.48
N GLU A 24 -6.38 -1.95 -26.40
CA GLU A 24 -7.09 -0.70 -26.12
C GLU A 24 -8.39 -0.91 -25.29
N ASN A 25 -9.12 -1.98 -25.55
CA ASN A 25 -10.35 -2.29 -24.82
C ASN A 25 -10.06 -2.72 -23.37
N ALA A 26 -8.98 -3.46 -23.11
CA ALA A 26 -8.58 -3.82 -21.75
C ALA A 26 -8.16 -2.58 -20.96
N LEU A 27 -7.42 -1.67 -21.58
CA LEU A 27 -7.02 -0.41 -20.96
C LEU A 27 -8.24 0.48 -20.68
N LYS A 28 -9.17 0.63 -21.62
CA LYS A 28 -10.44 1.37 -21.41
C LYS A 28 -11.24 0.79 -20.24
N TYR A 29 -11.32 -0.53 -20.16
CA TYR A 29 -11.97 -1.20 -19.02
C TYR A 29 -11.24 -0.87 -17.71
N ALA A 30 -9.91 -1.01 -17.66
CA ALA A 30 -9.14 -0.74 -16.47
C ALA A 30 -9.29 0.72 -16.00
N LEU A 31 -9.23 1.68 -16.92
CA LEU A 31 -9.43 3.10 -16.61
C LEU A 31 -10.85 3.37 -16.10
N SER A 32 -11.87 2.71 -16.63
CA SER A 32 -13.23 2.82 -16.11
C SER A 32 -13.36 2.29 -14.68
N GLN A 33 -12.67 1.20 -14.34
CA GLN A 33 -12.65 0.65 -12.98
C GLN A 33 -11.89 1.56 -12.01
N LEU A 34 -10.80 2.17 -12.45
CA LEU A 34 -10.08 3.18 -11.66
C LEU A 34 -10.94 4.43 -11.41
N GLN A 35 -11.72 4.86 -12.42
CA GLN A 35 -12.67 5.97 -12.25
C GLN A 35 -13.70 5.65 -11.15
N LEU A 36 -14.30 4.47 -11.18
CA LEU A 36 -15.24 4.03 -10.14
C LEU A 36 -14.57 3.94 -8.76
N PHE A 37 -13.32 3.49 -8.73
CA PHE A 37 -12.53 3.43 -7.48
C PHE A 37 -12.35 4.81 -6.87
N ILE A 38 -11.91 5.81 -7.64
CA ILE A 38 -11.65 7.15 -7.07
C ILE A 38 -12.94 7.86 -6.64
N GLU A 39 -14.04 7.68 -7.37
CA GLU A 39 -15.35 8.19 -7.00
C GLU A 39 -15.84 7.58 -5.68
N ALA A 40 -15.73 6.26 -5.54
CA ALA A 40 -16.09 5.54 -4.33
C ALA A 40 -15.19 5.92 -3.15
N LEU A 41 -13.88 6.05 -3.38
CA LEU A 41 -12.92 6.49 -2.37
C LEU A 41 -13.26 7.92 -1.90
N TYR A 42 -13.45 8.85 -2.82
CA TYR A 42 -13.77 10.24 -2.46
C TYR A 42 -15.07 10.34 -1.65
N ALA A 43 -16.09 9.56 -2.01
CA ALA A 43 -17.33 9.49 -1.24
C ALA A 43 -17.15 8.94 0.17
N ARG A 44 -16.15 8.06 0.38
CA ARG A 44 -15.84 7.43 1.68
C ARG A 44 -14.98 8.30 2.58
N LEU A 45 -14.21 9.23 2.01
CA LEU A 45 -13.38 10.14 2.80
C LEU A 45 -14.23 11.01 3.74
N PRO A 46 -13.79 11.24 4.99
CA PRO A 46 -14.38 12.23 5.89
C PRO A 46 -14.45 13.63 5.26
N ASN A 47 -15.42 14.44 5.68
CA ASN A 47 -15.64 15.76 5.11
C ASN A 47 -14.39 16.69 5.21
N ASP A 48 -13.69 16.64 6.33
CA ASP A 48 -12.48 17.41 6.57
C ASP A 48 -11.33 17.01 5.63
N MET A 49 -11.25 15.73 5.27
CA MET A 49 -10.31 15.26 4.24
C MET A 49 -10.73 15.68 2.83
N ARG A 50 -12.02 15.57 2.50
CA ARG A 50 -12.53 16.02 1.19
C ARG A 50 -12.29 17.50 0.94
N GLU A 51 -12.33 18.32 1.97
CA GLU A 51 -12.03 19.74 1.86
C GLU A 51 -10.55 20.04 1.52
N GLU A 52 -9.63 19.10 1.80
CA GLU A 52 -8.22 19.23 1.37
C GLU A 52 -8.05 18.94 -0.13
N PHE A 53 -8.95 18.13 -0.71
CA PHE A 53 -8.90 17.68 -2.10
C PHE A 53 -10.15 18.14 -2.87
N PRO A 54 -10.20 19.41 -3.30
CA PRO A 54 -11.36 19.93 -4.03
C PRO A 54 -11.53 19.29 -5.40
N THR A 55 -10.48 18.69 -5.94
CA THR A 55 -10.49 18.04 -7.27
C THR A 55 -10.06 16.59 -7.17
N PHE A 56 -10.77 15.72 -7.86
CA PHE A 56 -10.40 14.31 -8.03
C PHE A 56 -10.85 13.81 -9.41
N GLY A 57 -10.21 12.77 -9.90
CA GLY A 57 -10.58 12.22 -11.18
C GLY A 57 -9.56 11.27 -11.79
N LEU A 58 -9.73 11.03 -13.10
CA LEU A 58 -8.86 10.22 -13.94
C LEU A 58 -7.95 11.14 -14.78
N SER A 59 -6.65 10.89 -14.75
CA SER A 59 -5.69 11.42 -15.71
C SER A 59 -5.50 10.41 -16.84
N ALA A 60 -6.02 10.71 -18.02
CA ALA A 60 -5.87 9.84 -19.19
C ALA A 60 -4.41 9.78 -19.67
N GLU A 61 -3.69 10.89 -19.58
CA GLU A 61 -2.27 11.00 -19.93
C GLU A 61 -1.39 10.12 -19.04
N ASN A 62 -1.59 10.22 -17.72
CA ASN A 62 -0.80 9.46 -16.75
C ASN A 62 -1.38 8.07 -16.45
N GLN A 63 -2.56 7.75 -17.03
CA GLN A 63 -3.27 6.48 -16.84
C GLN A 63 -3.44 6.13 -15.34
N ASN A 64 -3.78 7.13 -14.53
CA ASN A 64 -3.98 7.00 -13.09
C ASN A 64 -5.20 7.77 -12.60
N VAL A 65 -5.57 7.57 -11.36
CA VAL A 65 -6.59 8.38 -10.70
C VAL A 65 -5.98 9.14 -9.52
N TYR A 66 -6.55 10.30 -9.20
CA TYR A 66 -5.93 11.23 -8.26
C TYR A 66 -6.93 12.00 -7.39
N LEU A 67 -6.41 12.49 -6.27
CA LEU A 67 -6.98 13.53 -5.42
C LEU A 67 -6.01 14.71 -5.46
N ALA A 68 -6.45 15.92 -5.81
CA ALA A 68 -5.59 17.11 -5.92
C ALA A 68 -6.03 18.23 -4.98
N THR A 69 -5.05 18.99 -4.50
CA THR A 69 -5.28 20.11 -3.55
C THR A 69 -5.72 21.40 -4.22
N GLY A 70 -5.78 21.43 -5.55
CA GLY A 70 -6.21 22.58 -6.35
C GLY A 70 -6.84 22.13 -7.65
N ASP A 71 -7.02 23.05 -8.58
CA ASP A 71 -7.79 22.82 -9.80
C ASP A 71 -7.04 22.05 -10.88
N THR A 72 -5.71 22.02 -10.83
CA THR A 72 -4.85 21.37 -11.84
C THR A 72 -3.94 20.33 -11.22
N TYR A 73 -4.08 19.10 -11.68
CA TYR A 73 -3.33 17.93 -11.20
C TYR A 73 -1.80 18.09 -11.28
N ASP A 74 -1.28 18.67 -12.33
CA ASP A 74 0.16 18.79 -12.64
C ASP A 74 0.86 19.97 -11.94
N LYS A 75 0.11 20.93 -11.38
CA LYS A 75 0.63 22.14 -10.74
C LYS A 75 0.46 22.15 -9.23
N GLU A 76 -0.34 21.23 -8.72
CA GLU A 76 -0.73 21.17 -7.31
C GLU A 76 -0.13 19.94 -6.62
N ALA A 77 -0.26 19.89 -5.31
CA ALA A 77 0.00 18.66 -4.58
C ALA A 77 -1.14 17.66 -4.82
N TYR A 78 -0.80 16.42 -5.03
CA TYR A 78 -1.78 15.38 -5.31
C TYR A 78 -1.43 14.06 -4.65
N ILE A 79 -2.43 13.22 -4.45
CA ILE A 79 -2.27 11.79 -4.14
C ILE A 79 -2.81 11.02 -5.34
N ALA A 80 -1.94 10.28 -6.02
CA ALA A 80 -2.29 9.45 -7.15
C ALA A 80 -2.33 7.96 -6.78
N PHE A 81 -3.20 7.22 -7.45
CA PHE A 81 -3.28 5.77 -7.39
C PHE A 81 -2.98 5.24 -8.78
N ASN A 82 -1.79 4.64 -8.93
CA ASN A 82 -1.27 4.13 -10.20
C ASN A 82 -1.40 2.61 -10.20
N ALA A 83 -2.28 2.07 -11.02
CA ALA A 83 -2.33 0.63 -11.23
C ALA A 83 -1.16 0.21 -12.14
N ARG A 84 -0.42 -0.79 -11.72
CA ARG A 84 0.69 -1.42 -12.45
C ARG A 84 0.44 -2.93 -12.48
N PRO A 85 1.05 -3.69 -13.37
CA PRO A 85 0.81 -5.13 -13.46
C PRO A 85 0.97 -5.87 -12.14
N MET A 86 1.95 -5.46 -11.32
CA MET A 86 2.31 -6.13 -10.07
C MET A 86 1.89 -5.36 -8.81
N SER A 87 1.32 -4.15 -8.93
CA SER A 87 1.01 -3.33 -7.76
C SER A 87 -0.01 -2.23 -8.03
N LEU A 88 -0.67 -1.78 -6.96
CA LEU A 88 -1.27 -0.46 -6.86
C LEU A 88 -0.26 0.44 -6.15
N GLU A 89 0.28 1.44 -6.83
CA GLU A 89 1.18 2.42 -6.24
C GLU A 89 0.36 3.64 -5.77
N VAL A 90 0.45 3.94 -4.49
CA VAL A 90 -0.10 5.17 -3.89
C VAL A 90 1.03 6.18 -3.82
N GLN A 91 0.85 7.35 -4.42
CA GLN A 91 1.91 8.34 -4.55
C GLN A 91 1.42 9.72 -4.15
N LEU A 92 2.01 10.33 -3.14
CA LEU A 92 1.95 11.77 -2.93
C LEU A 92 2.97 12.42 -3.85
N GLY A 93 2.52 13.34 -4.70
CA GLY A 93 3.37 14.12 -5.60
C GLY A 93 3.31 15.61 -5.30
N LEU A 94 4.47 16.23 -5.23
CA LEU A 94 4.68 17.66 -5.10
C LEU A 94 5.53 18.10 -6.29
N VAL A 95 4.90 18.61 -7.35
CA VAL A 95 5.54 18.81 -8.66
C VAL A 95 5.49 20.24 -9.18
N GLY A 96 4.59 21.07 -8.68
CA GLY A 96 4.46 22.47 -9.12
C GLY A 96 5.57 23.34 -8.55
N GLN A 97 6.23 24.15 -9.39
CA GLN A 97 7.36 24.98 -8.99
C GLN A 97 7.01 25.95 -7.85
N ASN A 98 5.88 26.62 -7.94
CA ASN A 98 5.41 27.54 -6.87
C ASN A 98 5.11 26.82 -5.56
N LEU A 99 4.58 25.60 -5.64
CA LEU A 99 4.30 24.76 -4.49
C LEU A 99 5.59 24.29 -3.83
N LEU A 100 6.54 23.80 -4.65
CA LEU A 100 7.85 23.34 -4.19
C LEU A 100 8.62 24.45 -3.49
N SER A 101 8.70 25.65 -4.08
CA SER A 101 9.39 26.80 -3.45
C SER A 101 8.82 27.13 -2.08
N LYS A 102 7.49 27.15 -1.93
CA LYS A 102 6.85 27.40 -0.64
C LYS A 102 7.06 26.26 0.35
N GLY A 103 6.90 25.02 -0.11
CA GLY A 103 7.03 23.83 0.71
C GLY A 103 8.46 23.64 1.20
N LEU A 104 9.44 23.78 0.32
CA LEU A 104 10.85 23.68 0.67
C LEU A 104 11.28 24.81 1.61
N ALA A 105 10.78 26.04 1.41
CA ALA A 105 11.03 27.13 2.36
C ALA A 105 10.42 26.86 3.75
N ALA A 106 9.28 26.19 3.81
CA ALA A 106 8.68 25.77 5.08
C ALA A 106 9.50 24.68 5.79
N VAL A 107 9.96 23.69 5.03
CA VAL A 107 10.81 22.59 5.52
C VAL A 107 12.16 23.13 6.01
N ASN A 108 12.77 24.06 5.29
CA ASN A 108 14.07 24.64 5.69
C ASN A 108 13.97 25.50 6.96
N LYS A 109 12.78 25.99 7.32
CA LYS A 109 12.58 26.70 8.60
C LYS A 109 12.64 25.78 9.81
N ASP A 110 12.15 24.53 9.64
CA ASP A 110 12.12 23.53 10.70
C ASP A 110 12.35 22.13 10.09
N PRO A 111 13.61 21.82 9.72
CA PRO A 111 13.97 20.53 9.13
C PRO A 111 13.76 19.35 10.10
N VAL A 112 13.81 19.59 11.41
CA VAL A 112 13.56 18.58 12.45
C VAL A 112 12.09 18.15 12.42
N ALA A 113 11.18 19.11 12.37
CA ALA A 113 9.75 18.82 12.24
C ALA A 113 9.43 18.12 10.93
N ALA A 114 10.10 18.50 9.84
CA ALA A 114 9.93 17.83 8.55
C ALA A 114 10.40 16.38 8.59
N HIS A 115 11.59 16.14 9.12
CA HIS A 115 12.12 14.80 9.33
C HIS A 115 11.16 13.96 10.20
N HIS A 116 10.69 14.51 11.31
CA HIS A 116 9.75 13.83 12.21
C HIS A 116 8.46 13.44 11.51
N VAL A 117 7.85 14.33 10.72
CA VAL A 117 6.61 14.03 9.96
C VAL A 117 6.84 12.92 8.94
N LEU A 118 7.98 12.91 8.24
CA LEU A 118 8.30 11.90 7.25
C LEU A 118 8.56 10.52 7.88
N THR A 119 9.30 10.47 8.99
CA THR A 119 9.65 9.23 9.68
C THR A 119 8.52 8.66 10.54
N GLN A 120 7.41 9.37 10.72
CA GLN A 120 6.17 8.81 11.27
C GLN A 120 5.41 7.91 10.30
N LEU A 121 5.72 7.99 9.00
CA LEU A 121 5.16 7.08 8.01
C LEU A 121 5.73 5.67 8.21
N ASP A 122 4.97 4.67 7.77
CA ASP A 122 5.44 3.28 7.79
C ASP A 122 6.73 3.11 6.98
N PRO A 123 7.67 2.26 7.41
CA PRO A 123 8.94 1.99 6.72
C PRO A 123 8.84 1.59 5.24
N SER A 124 7.69 1.09 4.83
CA SER A 124 7.41 0.73 3.43
C SER A 124 7.23 1.94 2.50
N TRP A 125 7.09 3.15 3.05
CA TRP A 125 7.07 4.36 2.24
C TRP A 125 8.48 4.71 1.74
N THR A 126 8.57 5.01 0.45
CA THR A 126 9.80 5.49 -0.20
C THR A 126 9.68 6.98 -0.46
N LEU A 127 10.62 7.76 0.06
CA LEU A 127 10.81 9.16 -0.31
C LEU A 127 11.72 9.23 -1.54
N ARG A 128 11.32 10.02 -2.52
CA ARG A 128 12.13 10.33 -3.69
C ARG A 128 12.13 11.83 -3.93
N VAL A 129 13.29 12.43 -3.95
CA VAL A 129 13.51 13.83 -4.32
C VAL A 129 14.33 13.82 -5.61
N GLN A 130 13.77 14.35 -6.68
CA GLN A 130 14.40 14.32 -8.01
C GLN A 130 14.92 15.69 -8.39
N GLN A 131 16.01 15.72 -9.13
CA GLN A 131 16.42 16.88 -9.91
C GLN A 131 16.06 16.61 -11.38
N MET A 132 15.22 17.46 -11.97
CA MET A 132 14.78 17.35 -13.35
C MET A 132 15.18 18.63 -14.09
N ALA A 133 15.76 18.48 -15.26
CA ALA A 133 16.02 19.58 -16.17
C ALA A 133 14.71 19.99 -16.87
N ILE A 134 14.52 21.30 -17.05
CA ILE A 134 13.43 21.84 -17.85
C ILE A 134 14.02 22.26 -19.20
N ASP A 135 13.47 21.73 -20.28
CA ASP A 135 13.78 22.22 -21.62
C ASP A 135 13.10 23.60 -21.81
N PRO A 136 13.87 24.68 -22.02
CA PRO A 136 13.31 26.02 -22.12
C PRO A 136 12.44 26.23 -23.37
N GLU A 137 12.61 25.41 -24.42
CA GLU A 137 11.86 25.56 -25.67
C GLU A 137 10.61 24.67 -25.68
N ALA A 138 10.72 23.40 -25.24
CA ALA A 138 9.62 22.44 -25.22
C ALA A 138 8.81 22.46 -23.91
N GLY A 139 9.36 22.99 -22.83
CA GLY A 139 8.77 22.89 -21.48
C GLY A 139 8.78 21.47 -20.91
N GLU A 140 9.44 20.53 -21.61
CA GLU A 140 9.54 19.14 -21.17
C GLU A 140 10.50 18.99 -19.99
N ARG A 141 10.21 18.01 -19.14
CA ARG A 141 11.02 17.71 -17.95
C ARG A 141 11.79 16.42 -18.17
N ALA A 142 13.12 16.49 -18.12
CA ALA A 142 14.00 15.34 -18.21
C ALA A 142 14.64 15.03 -16.86
N HIS A 143 14.58 13.75 -16.44
CA HIS A 143 15.24 13.30 -15.22
C HIS A 143 16.77 13.48 -15.35
N HIS A 144 17.37 14.13 -14.35
CA HIS A 144 18.82 14.33 -14.28
C HIS A 144 19.43 13.36 -13.23
N LEU A 145 19.00 13.47 -12.00
CA LEU A 145 19.42 12.57 -10.93
C LEU A 145 18.40 12.53 -9.79
N ASP A 146 18.50 11.53 -8.92
CA ASP A 146 17.78 11.49 -7.65
C ASP A 146 18.69 12.11 -6.57
N LEU A 147 18.22 13.18 -5.93
CA LEU A 147 18.89 13.78 -4.76
C LEU A 147 18.76 12.84 -3.56
N PHE A 148 17.63 12.14 -3.47
CA PHE A 148 17.36 11.08 -2.51
C PHE A 148 16.37 10.06 -3.09
N LYS A 149 16.56 8.77 -2.78
CA LYS A 149 15.62 7.70 -3.12
C LYS A 149 15.83 6.52 -2.19
N ASP A 150 15.12 6.52 -1.07
CA ASP A 150 15.18 5.41 -0.11
C ASP A 150 13.91 5.40 0.77
N SER A 151 13.81 4.39 1.65
CA SER A 151 12.79 4.35 2.69
C SER A 151 12.84 5.61 3.57
N VAL A 152 11.67 6.11 3.97
CA VAL A 152 11.57 7.26 4.88
C VAL A 152 12.31 7.03 6.21
N ASN A 153 12.43 5.79 6.67
CA ASN A 153 13.15 5.45 7.89
C ASN A 153 14.68 5.52 7.78
N ASN A 154 15.20 5.49 6.56
CA ASN A 154 16.62 5.65 6.31
C ASN A 154 17.02 7.13 6.17
N LEU A 155 16.06 8.04 6.19
CA LEU A 155 16.30 9.47 6.15
C LEU A 155 16.79 9.94 7.52
N THR A 156 18.02 10.42 7.62
CA THR A 156 18.51 11.08 8.84
C THR A 156 18.11 12.56 8.84
N GLU A 157 18.12 13.20 10.01
CA GLU A 157 17.81 14.62 10.14
C GLU A 157 18.80 15.50 9.35
N GLU A 158 20.07 15.14 9.36
CA GLU A 158 21.13 15.82 8.60
C GLU A 158 20.89 15.70 7.09
N GLN A 159 20.61 14.49 6.61
CA GLN A 159 20.27 14.25 5.21
C GLN A 159 18.99 15.01 4.80
N ALA A 160 17.97 15.04 5.64
CA ALA A 160 16.76 15.80 5.36
C ALA A 160 17.08 17.29 5.16
N ARG A 161 17.92 17.86 6.01
CA ARG A 161 18.36 19.26 5.89
C ARG A 161 19.12 19.49 4.58
N GLU A 162 20.13 18.70 4.29
CA GLU A 162 20.94 18.85 3.07
C GLU A 162 20.11 18.71 1.79
N ILE A 163 19.23 17.68 1.72
CA ILE A 163 18.42 17.39 0.55
C ILE A 163 17.43 18.52 0.27
N PHE A 164 16.73 18.98 1.31
CA PHE A 164 15.71 20.01 1.13
C PHE A 164 16.32 21.39 0.93
N GLU A 165 17.46 21.72 1.53
CA GLU A 165 18.23 22.94 1.24
C GLU A 165 18.68 22.95 -0.22
N ARG A 166 19.26 21.86 -0.70
CA ARG A 166 19.66 21.72 -2.09
C ARG A 166 18.48 21.78 -3.05
N ALA A 167 17.38 21.12 -2.74
CA ALA A 167 16.17 21.16 -3.55
C ALA A 167 15.59 22.58 -3.64
N ALA A 168 15.59 23.33 -2.53
CA ALA A 168 15.16 24.73 -2.51
C ALA A 168 16.05 25.60 -3.40
N TYR A 169 17.36 25.49 -3.26
CA TYR A 169 18.33 26.20 -4.09
C TYR A 169 18.14 25.94 -5.58
N LEU A 170 18.00 24.67 -5.98
CA LEU A 170 17.78 24.30 -7.38
C LEU A 170 16.45 24.81 -7.93
N THR A 171 15.41 24.86 -7.10
CA THR A 171 14.08 25.34 -7.53
C THR A 171 14.05 26.84 -7.80
N GLU A 172 15.02 27.62 -7.29
CA GLU A 172 15.18 29.04 -7.60
C GLU A 172 15.78 29.27 -8.99
N GLU A 173 16.40 28.25 -9.59
CA GLU A 173 16.94 28.33 -10.95
C GLU A 173 15.89 27.85 -11.97
N ASP A 174 15.54 28.67 -12.95
CA ASP A 174 14.48 28.39 -13.95
C ASP A 174 14.70 27.12 -14.78
N LYS A 175 15.94 26.64 -14.85
CA LYS A 175 16.30 25.42 -15.59
C LYS A 175 16.07 24.11 -14.83
N TRP A 176 15.73 24.18 -13.54
CA TRP A 176 15.55 22.99 -12.71
C TRP A 176 14.19 22.97 -12.03
N VAL A 177 13.66 21.79 -11.84
CA VAL A 177 12.56 21.51 -10.94
C VAL A 177 12.94 20.29 -10.08
N THR A 178 12.57 20.34 -8.80
CA THR A 178 12.91 19.29 -7.83
C THR A 178 11.67 18.65 -7.24
N PRO A 179 10.95 17.80 -8.00
CA PRO A 179 9.74 17.14 -7.50
C PRO A 179 10.07 16.26 -6.28
N VAL A 180 9.12 16.23 -5.35
CA VAL A 180 9.16 15.37 -4.17
C VAL A 180 8.03 14.37 -4.28
N TYR A 181 8.34 13.09 -4.14
CA TYR A 181 7.39 12.00 -4.16
C TYR A 181 7.53 11.14 -2.90
N LEU A 182 6.39 10.76 -2.35
CA LEU A 182 6.27 9.68 -1.37
C LEU A 182 5.44 8.59 -2.01
N SER A 183 5.96 7.39 -2.11
CA SER A 183 5.26 6.28 -2.73
C SER A 183 5.27 5.03 -1.87
N LEU A 184 4.14 4.31 -1.94
CA LEU A 184 3.93 3.00 -1.33
C LEU A 184 3.35 2.06 -2.39
N ARG A 185 3.85 0.84 -2.47
CA ARG A 185 3.35 -0.17 -3.40
C ARG A 185 2.61 -1.28 -2.66
N LEU A 186 1.35 -1.43 -3.00
CA LEU A 186 0.53 -2.55 -2.56
C LEU A 186 0.53 -3.62 -3.66
N PRO A 187 0.90 -4.87 -3.38
CA PRO A 187 0.87 -5.93 -4.40
C PRO A 187 -0.52 -6.08 -5.04
N SER A 188 -0.56 -6.18 -6.38
CA SER A 188 -1.81 -6.25 -7.13
C SER A 188 -2.72 -7.40 -6.71
N GLU A 189 -2.14 -8.54 -6.34
CA GLU A 189 -2.90 -9.69 -5.86
C GLU A 189 -3.58 -9.41 -4.51
N ARG A 190 -2.87 -8.74 -3.60
CA ARG A 190 -3.42 -8.31 -2.31
C ARG A 190 -4.59 -7.36 -2.55
N VAL A 191 -4.41 -6.34 -3.39
CA VAL A 191 -5.48 -5.37 -3.72
C VAL A 191 -6.68 -6.05 -4.35
N ALA A 192 -6.46 -6.98 -5.31
CA ALA A 192 -7.53 -7.70 -5.95
C ALA A 192 -8.31 -8.61 -4.99
N ALA A 193 -7.65 -9.17 -3.97
CA ALA A 193 -8.29 -9.99 -2.95
C ALA A 193 -9.12 -9.16 -1.95
N MET A 194 -8.84 -7.88 -1.79
CA MET A 194 -9.55 -6.99 -0.84
C MET A 194 -10.97 -6.60 -1.29
N SER A 195 -11.31 -6.77 -2.58
CA SER A 195 -12.60 -6.32 -3.11
C SER A 195 -12.85 -4.84 -2.73
N THR A 196 -13.98 -4.52 -2.10
CA THR A 196 -14.33 -3.13 -1.69
C THR A 196 -13.55 -2.65 -0.45
N ALA A 197 -12.94 -3.54 0.33
CA ALA A 197 -12.13 -3.16 1.50
C ALA A 197 -10.87 -2.37 1.12
N VAL A 198 -10.44 -2.42 -0.15
CA VAL A 198 -9.36 -1.55 -0.65
C VAL A 198 -9.66 -0.05 -0.46
N LEU A 199 -10.95 0.34 -0.42
CA LEU A 199 -11.34 1.73 -0.16
C LEU A 199 -10.98 2.18 1.26
N ASP A 200 -11.09 1.30 2.26
CA ASP A 200 -10.73 1.61 3.65
C ASP A 200 -9.22 1.80 3.77
N ILE A 201 -8.45 0.86 3.20
CA ILE A 201 -6.99 0.95 3.14
C ILE A 201 -6.55 2.24 2.42
N ALA A 202 -7.15 2.53 1.25
CA ALA A 202 -6.83 3.75 0.51
C ALA A 202 -7.15 5.02 1.32
N ALA A 203 -8.27 5.06 2.05
CA ALA A 203 -8.62 6.18 2.92
C ALA A 203 -7.65 6.34 4.10
N GLU A 204 -7.19 5.24 4.69
CA GLU A 204 -6.16 5.24 5.74
C GLU A 204 -4.82 5.76 5.22
N LEU A 205 -4.42 5.36 4.01
CA LEU A 205 -3.20 5.84 3.38
C LEU A 205 -3.28 7.34 3.03
N VAL A 206 -4.44 7.81 2.55
CA VAL A 206 -4.68 9.25 2.36
C VAL A 206 -4.54 10.00 3.69
N ALA A 207 -5.13 9.47 4.77
CA ALA A 207 -5.03 10.07 6.11
C ALA A 207 -3.59 10.13 6.61
N ALA A 208 -2.80 9.07 6.41
CA ALA A 208 -1.39 9.02 6.79
C ALA A 208 -0.53 10.06 6.05
N LEU A 209 -0.87 10.39 4.81
CA LEU A 209 -0.15 11.39 4.01
C LEU A 209 -0.53 12.84 4.32
N LEU A 210 -1.66 13.11 4.98
CA LEU A 210 -2.13 14.47 5.26
C LEU A 210 -1.14 15.34 6.04
N PRO A 211 -0.45 14.85 7.10
CA PRO A 211 0.55 15.66 7.80
C PRO A 211 1.67 16.15 6.87
N THR A 212 2.18 15.26 6.02
CA THR A 212 3.20 15.59 5.03
C THR A 212 2.67 16.56 3.97
N LEU A 213 1.48 16.32 3.45
CA LEU A 213 0.82 17.22 2.49
C LEU A 213 0.70 18.63 3.06
N ARG A 214 0.23 18.78 4.31
CA ARG A 214 0.06 20.06 4.99
C ARG A 214 1.38 20.77 5.23
N LEU A 215 2.42 20.02 5.59
CA LEU A 215 3.77 20.56 5.76
C LEU A 215 4.24 21.25 4.47
N PHE A 216 4.19 20.57 3.35
CA PHE A 216 4.67 21.07 2.07
C PHE A 216 3.73 22.11 1.41
N THR A 217 2.45 22.08 1.72
CA THR A 217 1.49 23.08 1.19
C THR A 217 1.34 24.31 2.08
N GLY A 218 1.90 24.29 3.31
CA GLY A 218 1.73 25.33 4.31
C GLY A 218 0.29 25.45 4.84
N ARG A 219 -0.56 24.45 4.56
CA ARG A 219 -1.95 24.44 5.02
C ARG A 219 -2.01 24.07 6.50
N LYS A 220 -2.67 24.87 7.30
CA LYS A 220 -2.93 24.55 8.70
C LYS A 220 -4.17 23.67 8.80
N PRO A 221 -4.19 22.67 9.72
CA PRO A 221 -5.40 21.90 9.96
C PRO A 221 -6.54 22.87 10.33
N LYS A 222 -7.64 22.81 9.59
CA LYS A 222 -8.85 23.57 9.95
C LYS A 222 -9.29 23.07 11.33
N LYS A 223 -9.38 24.00 12.31
CA LYS A 223 -9.92 23.65 13.62
C LYS A 223 -11.37 23.23 13.42
N THR A 224 -11.64 21.93 13.51
CA THR A 224 -13.00 21.41 13.58
C THR A 224 -13.65 22.07 14.76
N ARG A 225 -14.64 22.94 14.48
CA ARG A 225 -15.46 23.54 15.52
C ARG A 225 -16.21 22.39 16.18
N ALA A 226 -15.70 21.95 17.33
CA ALA A 226 -16.30 20.88 18.10
C ALA A 226 -17.80 21.18 18.22
N ALA A 227 -18.61 20.32 17.64
CA ALA A 227 -20.05 20.40 17.77
C ALA A 227 -20.34 20.28 19.27
N ARG A 228 -20.78 21.38 19.86
CA ARG A 228 -21.18 21.47 21.28
C ARG A 228 -22.24 20.38 21.49
N PRO A 229 -22.01 19.38 22.35
CA PRO A 229 -22.99 18.35 22.56
C PRO A 229 -24.24 19.00 23.14
N LYS A 230 -25.34 18.98 22.41
CA LYS A 230 -26.66 19.23 22.96
C LYS A 230 -26.93 18.10 23.93
N ALA A 231 -26.84 18.41 25.20
CA ALA A 231 -27.27 17.54 26.26
C ALA A 231 -28.76 17.22 26.07
N ARG A 232 -29.04 16.05 25.56
CA ARG A 232 -30.37 15.46 25.53
C ARG A 232 -30.45 14.50 26.71
N ALA A 233 -31.23 14.88 27.71
CA ALA A 233 -31.48 14.10 28.87
C ALA A 233 -31.86 12.64 28.52
N ALA A 234 -31.07 11.71 28.98
CA ALA A 234 -31.35 10.29 28.88
C ALA A 234 -32.38 9.92 29.94
N ARG A 235 -33.46 9.33 29.49
CA ARG A 235 -34.46 8.66 30.33
C ARG A 235 -33.99 7.20 30.50
N PRO A 236 -34.01 6.62 31.68
CA PRO A 236 -33.56 5.26 31.90
C PRO A 236 -34.55 4.26 31.28
N ALA A 237 -34.05 3.29 30.54
CA ALA A 237 -34.79 2.10 30.17
C ALA A 237 -34.32 0.91 31.03
N GLU A 238 -35.27 0.24 31.61
CA GLU A 238 -35.12 -0.96 32.42
C GLU A 238 -34.63 -2.17 31.61
N PRO A 239 -34.09 -3.19 32.28
CA PRO A 239 -33.53 -4.36 31.65
C PRO A 239 -34.60 -5.37 31.27
N THR A 240 -34.55 -5.88 30.06
CA THR A 240 -35.31 -7.09 29.69
C THR A 240 -34.33 -8.24 29.52
N GLU A 241 -34.44 -9.18 30.45
CA GLU A 241 -33.91 -10.53 30.31
C GLU A 241 -34.64 -11.25 29.17
N GLU A 242 -33.90 -11.94 28.33
CA GLU A 242 -34.34 -13.20 27.73
C GLU A 242 -33.14 -13.95 27.12
N THR A 243 -32.88 -15.10 27.71
CA THR A 243 -32.09 -16.24 27.26
C THR A 243 -33.08 -17.35 26.86
N PRO A 244 -32.73 -18.47 26.24
CA PRO A 244 -31.71 -18.82 25.24
C PRO A 244 -32.29 -19.64 24.08
N ALA A 245 -31.56 -19.78 22.99
CA ALA A 245 -31.74 -20.95 22.12
C ALA A 245 -30.50 -21.25 21.27
N GLY A 246 -29.88 -22.39 21.54
CA GLY A 246 -29.40 -23.29 20.50
C GLY A 246 -28.00 -23.08 19.96
N GLU A 247 -26.98 -23.44 20.71
CA GLU A 247 -25.68 -23.86 20.19
C GLU A 247 -25.80 -25.13 19.32
N PRO A 248 -24.95 -25.25 18.29
CA PRO A 248 -24.25 -26.52 18.08
C PRO A 248 -22.82 -26.38 18.59
N THR A 249 -22.58 -27.02 19.69
CA THR A 249 -21.30 -27.28 20.30
C THR A 249 -20.41 -28.04 19.31
N ILE A 250 -19.46 -27.34 18.68
CA ILE A 250 -18.26 -28.01 18.17
C ILE A 250 -17.17 -27.72 19.20
N THR A 251 -17.07 -28.62 20.15
CA THR A 251 -15.96 -28.70 21.10
C THR A 251 -14.75 -29.24 20.35
N GLY A 252 -14.08 -28.36 19.60
CA GLY A 252 -12.70 -28.55 19.15
C GLY A 252 -11.85 -27.67 20.05
N SER A 253 -11.30 -28.23 21.11
CA SER A 253 -10.25 -27.64 21.92
C SER A 253 -9.13 -27.21 20.95
N ILE A 254 -9.03 -25.90 20.69
CA ILE A 254 -7.83 -25.30 20.06
C ILE A 254 -6.76 -25.39 21.14
N LYS A 255 -6.12 -26.56 21.29
CA LYS A 255 -4.78 -26.64 21.86
C LYS A 255 -3.96 -25.62 21.10
N ALA A 256 -3.24 -24.74 21.83
CA ALA A 256 -2.19 -23.92 21.26
C ALA A 256 -1.49 -24.78 20.21
N MET A 257 -1.48 -24.32 18.92
CA MET A 257 -0.87 -25.09 17.84
C MET A 257 0.53 -25.45 18.30
N ALA A 258 0.88 -26.73 18.22
CA ALA A 258 2.20 -27.23 18.53
C ALA A 258 3.22 -26.35 17.81
N ASP A 259 4.44 -26.21 18.37
CA ASP A 259 5.54 -25.42 17.81
C ASP A 259 5.94 -25.83 16.38
N SER A 260 5.16 -26.68 15.73
CA SER A 260 5.34 -27.13 14.35
C SER A 260 4.08 -27.70 13.72
N PHE A 261 3.96 -27.57 12.39
CA PHE A 261 2.97 -28.32 11.59
C PHE A 261 3.60 -28.80 10.30
N THR A 262 2.95 -29.81 9.69
CA THR A 262 3.29 -30.29 8.35
C THR A 262 2.06 -30.24 7.46
N TYR A 263 2.22 -29.75 6.23
CA TYR A 263 1.15 -29.61 5.25
C TYR A 263 1.66 -30.02 3.86
N ILE A 264 0.85 -30.70 3.09
CA ILE A 264 1.14 -31.02 1.69
C ILE A 264 0.31 -30.08 0.83
N ALA A 265 0.98 -29.23 0.07
CA ALA A 265 0.38 -28.24 -0.82
C ALA A 265 0.46 -28.71 -2.27
N ASP A 266 -0.66 -28.71 -2.97
CA ASP A 266 -0.69 -28.93 -4.42
C ASP A 266 -0.19 -27.66 -5.13
N LEU A 267 0.91 -27.80 -5.87
CA LEU A 267 1.47 -26.75 -6.70
C LEU A 267 0.74 -26.71 -8.04
N LYS A 268 0.06 -25.59 -8.29
CA LYS A 268 -0.48 -25.31 -9.62
C LYS A 268 0.57 -24.56 -10.45
N PRO A 269 0.52 -24.61 -11.80
CA PRO A 269 1.45 -23.86 -12.65
C PRO A 269 1.55 -22.36 -12.31
N LEU A 270 0.44 -21.78 -11.83
CA LEU A 270 0.40 -20.39 -11.38
C LEU A 270 1.21 -20.18 -10.10
N HIS A 271 1.18 -21.15 -9.16
CA HIS A 271 1.93 -21.07 -7.90
C HIS A 271 3.45 -21.07 -8.16
N VAL A 272 3.89 -21.99 -9.02
CA VAL A 272 5.30 -22.10 -9.42
C VAL A 272 5.74 -20.81 -10.11
N ARG A 273 5.02 -20.37 -11.14
CA ARG A 273 5.38 -19.16 -11.91
C ARG A 273 5.42 -17.88 -11.09
N ARG A 274 4.64 -17.79 -10.02
CA ARG A 274 4.52 -16.59 -9.18
C ARG A 274 5.23 -16.69 -7.84
N GLY A 275 5.91 -17.79 -7.58
CA GLY A 275 6.71 -17.99 -6.37
C GLY A 275 5.91 -17.93 -5.08
N PHE A 276 4.76 -18.61 -5.01
CA PHE A 276 4.02 -18.69 -3.76
C PHE A 276 3.41 -20.09 -3.51
N ILE A 277 3.15 -20.39 -2.24
CA ILE A 277 2.49 -21.61 -1.78
C ILE A 277 1.28 -21.22 -0.94
N ASN A 278 0.08 -21.68 -1.31
CA ASN A 278 -1.11 -21.46 -0.51
C ASN A 278 -1.17 -22.46 0.63
N LEU A 279 -1.47 -21.98 1.81
CA LEU A 279 -1.82 -22.76 3.00
C LEU A 279 -3.32 -22.60 3.28
N THR A 280 -3.85 -23.37 4.21
CA THR A 280 -5.26 -23.25 4.61
C THR A 280 -5.45 -22.14 5.67
N PRO A 281 -6.68 -21.63 5.87
CA PRO A 281 -6.98 -20.69 6.94
C PRO A 281 -6.57 -21.18 8.34
N ALA A 282 -6.64 -22.49 8.57
CA ALA A 282 -6.25 -23.09 9.85
C ALA A 282 -4.76 -22.91 10.19
N HIS A 283 -3.90 -22.60 9.22
CA HIS A 283 -2.47 -22.39 9.44
C HIS A 283 -2.12 -20.95 9.81
N TRP A 284 -2.99 -19.98 9.54
CA TRP A 284 -2.69 -18.57 9.84
C TRP A 284 -2.39 -18.30 11.33
N PRO A 285 -3.13 -18.87 12.31
CA PRO A 285 -2.84 -18.65 13.73
C PRO A 285 -1.43 -19.06 14.16
N PHE A 286 -0.80 -19.98 13.45
CA PHE A 286 0.60 -20.36 13.69
C PHE A 286 1.57 -19.22 13.37
N PHE A 287 1.27 -18.41 12.36
CA PHE A 287 2.11 -17.28 11.92
C PHE A 287 1.74 -15.98 12.61
N ALA A 288 0.55 -15.89 13.18
CA ALA A 288 0.07 -14.67 13.83
C ALA A 288 1.03 -14.27 14.97
N SER A 289 1.44 -13.01 14.98
CA SER A 289 2.17 -12.40 16.09
C SER A 289 1.22 -11.58 16.94
N SER A 290 1.66 -11.16 18.12
CA SER A 290 0.92 -10.23 19.00
C SER A 290 0.72 -8.84 18.36
N SER A 291 1.48 -8.51 17.31
CA SER A 291 1.26 -7.34 16.48
C SER A 291 0.16 -7.64 15.45
N ARG A 292 -0.67 -6.65 15.13
CA ARG A 292 -1.72 -6.74 14.09
C ARG A 292 -1.19 -6.88 12.66
N SER A 293 0.06 -7.31 12.48
CA SER A 293 0.68 -7.49 11.17
C SER A 293 0.00 -8.64 10.42
N GLU A 294 -0.46 -8.39 9.23
CA GLU A 294 -0.99 -9.40 8.31
C GLU A 294 0.13 -10.13 7.54
N THR A 295 1.39 -9.82 7.84
CA THR A 295 2.58 -10.38 7.21
C THR A 295 3.57 -10.80 8.27
N ARG A 296 4.19 -11.97 8.08
CA ARG A 296 5.23 -12.50 8.95
C ARG A 296 6.42 -12.93 8.13
N ASP A 297 7.59 -12.37 8.40
CA ASP A 297 8.84 -12.83 7.79
C ASP A 297 9.19 -14.23 8.29
N VAL A 298 9.67 -15.07 7.39
CA VAL A 298 10.01 -16.45 7.67
C VAL A 298 11.33 -16.82 7.01
N THR A 299 12.05 -17.73 7.65
CA THR A 299 13.23 -18.33 7.04
C THR A 299 12.80 -19.60 6.30
N VAL A 300 13.04 -19.67 4.99
CA VAL A 300 12.74 -20.86 4.17
C VAL A 300 13.99 -21.68 3.92
N VAL A 301 13.90 -22.99 4.20
CA VAL A 301 14.94 -24.00 3.92
C VAL A 301 14.50 -24.86 2.76
N PHE A 302 15.32 -24.99 1.73
CA PHE A 302 15.00 -25.67 0.48
C PHE A 302 16.29 -26.23 -0.16
N GLY A 303 16.29 -27.43 -0.66
CA GLY A 303 17.44 -28.02 -1.36
C GLY A 303 18.79 -27.90 -0.63
N GLY A 304 18.79 -27.92 0.70
CA GLY A 304 19.99 -27.70 1.52
C GLY A 304 20.46 -26.24 1.65
N ARG A 305 19.69 -25.29 1.10
CA ARG A 305 19.94 -23.82 1.17
C ARG A 305 18.95 -23.18 2.12
N GLN A 306 19.20 -21.91 2.46
CA GLN A 306 18.34 -21.11 3.34
C GLN A 306 18.13 -19.71 2.76
N ASP A 307 16.87 -19.24 2.76
CA ASP A 307 16.45 -17.90 2.35
C ASP A 307 15.74 -17.18 3.48
N ARG A 308 15.98 -15.87 3.62
CA ARG A 308 15.37 -15.00 4.62
C ARG A 308 14.52 -13.88 4.00
N HIS A 309 14.30 -13.95 2.69
CA HIS A 309 13.51 -12.96 1.96
C HIS A 309 12.09 -13.43 1.67
N SER A 310 11.70 -14.53 2.30
CA SER A 310 10.36 -15.10 2.21
C SER A 310 9.48 -14.61 3.36
N SER A 311 8.17 -14.55 3.12
CA SER A 311 7.20 -14.10 4.13
C SER A 311 5.90 -14.90 4.02
N VAL A 312 5.14 -14.96 5.12
CA VAL A 312 3.78 -15.51 5.11
C VAL A 312 2.78 -14.38 5.26
N TRP A 313 1.80 -14.37 4.39
CA TRP A 313 0.77 -13.36 4.31
C TRP A 313 -0.59 -13.94 4.68
N ARG A 314 -1.38 -13.17 5.41
CA ARG A 314 -2.79 -13.43 5.63
C ARG A 314 -3.60 -12.85 4.48
N LEU A 315 -4.38 -13.68 3.81
CA LEU A 315 -5.29 -13.25 2.75
C LEU A 315 -6.70 -13.17 3.32
N GLN A 316 -7.26 -11.98 3.38
CA GLN A 316 -8.65 -11.76 3.75
C GLN A 316 -9.56 -11.86 2.50
N PRO A 317 -10.86 -12.24 2.64
CA PRO A 317 -11.59 -12.43 3.89
C PRO A 317 -11.45 -13.81 4.54
N ASP A 318 -10.87 -14.79 3.83
CA ASP A 318 -10.92 -16.19 4.22
C ASP A 318 -9.83 -16.62 5.22
N ASP A 319 -9.04 -15.68 5.73
CA ASP A 319 -7.88 -15.91 6.62
C ASP A 319 -6.87 -16.92 6.05
N GLN A 320 -6.85 -17.12 4.74
CA GLN A 320 -5.93 -18.01 4.09
C GLN A 320 -4.49 -17.52 4.27
N ALA A 321 -3.60 -18.40 4.72
CA ALA A 321 -2.18 -18.10 4.74
C ALA A 321 -1.53 -18.38 3.38
N ARG A 322 -0.61 -17.54 2.95
CA ARG A 322 0.18 -17.71 1.73
C ARG A 322 1.65 -17.48 2.03
N VAL A 323 2.49 -18.47 1.70
CA VAL A 323 3.96 -18.29 1.73
C VAL A 323 4.36 -17.63 0.43
N VAL A 324 4.89 -16.41 0.49
CA VAL A 324 5.50 -15.69 -0.63
C VAL A 324 6.99 -15.96 -0.59
N LEU A 325 7.51 -16.54 -1.64
CA LEU A 325 8.88 -17.06 -1.69
C LEU A 325 9.84 -15.96 -2.15
N GLY A 326 11.00 -15.89 -1.51
CA GLY A 326 12.10 -15.06 -1.97
C GLY A 326 12.67 -15.56 -3.31
N PRO A 327 13.44 -14.70 -4.03
CA PRO A 327 13.89 -14.99 -5.39
C PRO A 327 14.62 -16.33 -5.55
N GLN A 328 15.49 -16.69 -4.60
CA GLN A 328 16.26 -17.94 -4.65
C GLN A 328 15.39 -19.17 -4.45
N VAL A 329 14.37 -19.09 -3.59
CA VAL A 329 13.41 -20.18 -3.37
C VAL A 329 12.51 -20.34 -4.57
N HIS A 330 12.10 -19.23 -5.17
CA HIS A 330 11.27 -19.21 -6.37
C HIS A 330 11.98 -19.88 -7.56
N GLU A 331 13.23 -19.50 -7.82
CA GLU A 331 14.07 -20.12 -8.86
C GLU A 331 14.21 -21.64 -8.64
N TRP A 332 14.51 -22.06 -7.42
CA TRP A 332 14.57 -23.48 -7.08
C TRP A 332 13.22 -24.19 -7.28
N LEU A 333 12.10 -23.52 -6.94
CA LEU A 333 10.77 -24.09 -7.15
C LEU A 333 10.48 -24.32 -8.64
N GLU A 334 10.85 -23.36 -9.50
CA GLU A 334 10.70 -23.48 -10.96
C GLU A 334 11.59 -24.59 -11.55
N GLU A 335 12.83 -24.75 -11.04
CA GLU A 335 13.77 -25.77 -11.50
C GLU A 335 13.39 -27.18 -11.04
N THR A 336 12.82 -27.31 -9.83
CA THR A 336 12.61 -28.60 -9.17
C THR A 336 11.23 -29.18 -9.43
N PHE A 337 10.21 -28.33 -9.50
CA PHE A 337 8.81 -28.74 -9.61
C PHE A 337 8.24 -28.35 -10.97
N GLY A 338 7.79 -29.34 -11.71
CA GLY A 338 7.03 -29.15 -12.93
C GLY A 338 5.58 -28.70 -12.68
N ASN A 339 4.76 -28.81 -13.70
CA ASN A 339 3.34 -28.47 -13.61
C ASN A 339 2.58 -29.54 -12.81
N SER A 340 1.99 -29.15 -11.68
CA SER A 340 1.06 -29.98 -10.88
C SER A 340 1.73 -31.05 -9.99
N GLU A 341 2.80 -30.71 -9.32
CA GLU A 341 3.41 -31.53 -8.28
C GLU A 341 3.01 -31.08 -6.88
N ALA A 342 3.11 -31.95 -5.90
CA ALA A 342 2.86 -31.63 -4.50
C ALA A 342 4.17 -31.32 -3.78
N ILE A 343 4.11 -30.32 -2.89
CA ILE A 343 5.24 -29.93 -2.04
C ILE A 343 4.87 -30.11 -0.58
N ARG A 344 5.78 -30.67 0.21
CA ARG A 344 5.64 -30.77 1.65
C ARG A 344 6.19 -29.50 2.30
N VAL A 345 5.36 -28.85 3.08
CA VAL A 345 5.67 -27.65 3.85
C VAL A 345 5.74 -28.03 5.33
N VAL A 346 6.91 -27.94 5.94
CA VAL A 346 7.11 -28.19 7.37
C VAL A 346 7.45 -26.86 8.03
N ALA A 347 6.54 -26.31 8.83
CA ALA A 347 6.77 -25.07 9.57
C ALA A 347 7.11 -25.38 11.03
N ARG A 348 8.11 -24.68 11.58
CA ARG A 348 8.53 -24.77 12.98
C ARG A 348 8.77 -23.39 13.54
N ARG A 349 8.29 -23.15 14.76
CA ARG A 349 8.62 -21.97 15.56
C ARG A 349 9.82 -22.29 16.43
N LEU A 350 10.83 -21.43 16.40
CA LEU A 350 12.02 -21.54 17.22
C LEU A 350 11.87 -20.75 18.52
N ASP A 351 12.74 -21.00 19.50
CA ASP A 351 12.69 -20.38 20.84
C ASP A 351 12.78 -18.86 20.82
N ASN A 352 13.34 -18.27 19.76
CA ASN A 352 13.45 -16.83 19.54
C ASN A 352 12.24 -16.22 18.79
N ASP A 353 11.11 -16.96 18.68
CA ASP A 353 9.93 -16.61 17.88
C ASP A 353 10.17 -16.51 16.36
N GLU A 354 11.36 -16.91 15.87
CA GLU A 354 11.62 -17.06 14.44
C GLU A 354 10.84 -18.26 13.89
N ILE A 355 10.26 -18.11 12.71
CA ILE A 355 9.55 -19.18 12.03
C ILE A 355 10.41 -19.71 10.87
N ARG A 356 10.66 -21.01 10.89
CA ARG A 356 11.36 -21.71 9.83
C ARG A 356 10.41 -22.59 9.06
N ILE A 357 10.40 -22.46 7.74
CA ILE A 357 9.64 -23.30 6.80
C ILE A 357 10.65 -24.15 6.02
N THR A 358 10.49 -25.47 6.06
CA THR A 358 11.25 -26.39 5.22
C THR A 358 10.37 -26.87 4.08
N LEU A 359 10.88 -26.78 2.85
CA LEU A 359 10.22 -27.21 1.63
C LEU A 359 10.89 -28.48 1.11
N GLU A 360 10.09 -29.54 0.91
CA GLU A 360 10.54 -30.85 0.45
C GLU A 360 9.60 -31.37 -0.62
N ALA A 361 10.07 -32.23 -1.52
CA ALA A 361 9.17 -32.95 -2.39
C ALA A 361 8.23 -33.84 -1.54
N ALA A 362 6.94 -33.91 -1.92
CA ALA A 362 5.92 -34.64 -1.16
C ALA A 362 5.98 -36.16 -1.42
#